data_13f23baa6076e0ff7c0228a9b609a8cb
#
_entry.id   13f23baa6076e0ff7c0228a9b609a8cb
#
_cell.length_a   1.000
_cell.length_b   1.000
_cell.length_c   1.000
_cell.angle_alpha   90.00
_cell.angle_beta   90.00
_cell.angle_gamma   90.00
#
_symmetry.space_group_name_H-M   'P 1'
#
loop_
_entity.id
_entity.type
_entity.pdbx_description
1 polymer ?
#
loop_
_entity_poly.entity_id
_entity_poly.type
_entity_poly.pdbx_seq_one_letter_code
_entity_poly.pdbx_strand_id
1 'polypeptide(L)'
;MLALVAMILVQSPAPEAQKIEALIRAVENLQGAVFLRNGAEHSAQAAGAHLRLKLRNAGKRVKSAADFIRHCGTASSSTGEPYRIRYQDGREVACSDFLWSELKRLAPSVK
;
A
#
# COMPACT_ATOMS: atom_id res chain seq x y z
N MET A 1 13.63 -20.69 36.11
CA MET A 1 13.66 -20.23 35.72
C MET A 1 13.55 -19.77 34.82
N LEU A 2 13.48 -19.38 34.39
CA LEU A 2 13.44 -19.00 33.56
C LEU A 2 13.50 -18.41 32.71
N ALA A 3 13.53 -18.28 32.30
CA ALA A 3 13.77 -17.89 31.40
C ALA A 3 13.18 -17.17 30.61
N LEU A 4 13.03 -16.87 30.43
CA LEU A 4 12.54 -16.31 29.63
C LEU A 4 12.81 -15.49 29.00
N VAL A 5 13.10 -15.12 29.11
CA VAL A 5 13.48 -14.37 28.56
C VAL A 5 13.55 -14.08 27.43
N ALA A 6 13.80 -14.39 27.18
CA ALA A 6 14.09 -14.22 26.04
C ALA A 6 13.35 -13.47 25.18
N MET A 7 12.85 -13.25 25.27
CA MET A 7 12.23 -12.85 24.51
C MET A 7 12.16 -11.71 24.01
N ILE A 8 12.62 -11.48 23.91
CA ILE A 8 12.68 -10.63 23.55
C ILE A 8 12.87 -10.11 22.74
N LEU A 9 12.77 -9.88 22.75
CA LEU A 9 13.06 -9.37 22.25
C LEU A 9 13.32 -8.77 21.20
N VAL A 10 13.64 -9.19 20.72
CA VAL A 10 14.10 -8.63 19.50
C VAL A 10 12.98 -8.45 18.52
N GLN A 11 12.71 -7.24 18.13
CA GLN A 11 11.67 -6.95 17.19
C GLN A 11 12.29 -6.78 15.83
N SER A 12 12.24 -7.79 15.00
CA SER A 12 12.69 -7.66 13.61
C SER A 12 11.67 -6.84 12.83
N PRO A 13 12.11 -6.02 11.90
CA PRO A 13 11.16 -5.35 11.01
C PRO A 13 10.34 -6.37 10.25
N ALA A 14 9.10 -6.05 9.97
CA ALA A 14 8.26 -6.93 9.17
C ALA A 14 8.90 -7.12 7.79
N PRO A 15 8.82 -8.33 7.24
CA PRO A 15 9.28 -8.53 5.88
C PRO A 15 8.58 -7.61 4.90
N GLU A 16 9.28 -7.28 3.82
CA GLU A 16 8.72 -6.36 2.83
C GLU A 16 7.43 -6.90 2.22
N ALA A 17 7.36 -8.21 2.00
CA ALA A 17 6.13 -8.79 1.46
C ALA A 17 4.93 -8.55 2.38
N GLN A 18 5.14 -8.62 3.69
CA GLN A 18 4.06 -8.36 4.64
C GLN A 18 3.65 -6.89 4.62
N LYS A 19 4.61 -6.00 4.47
CA LYS A 19 4.29 -4.57 4.35
C LYS A 19 3.46 -4.30 3.11
N ILE A 20 3.84 -4.91 1.99
CA ILE A 20 3.10 -4.75 0.74
C ILE A 20 1.67 -5.25 0.92
N GLU A 21 1.51 -6.43 1.53
CA GLU A 21 0.17 -6.95 1.76
C GLU A 21 -0.65 -6.01 2.63
N ALA A 22 -0.02 -5.44 3.67
CA ALA A 22 -0.71 -4.50 4.54
C ALA A 22 -1.15 -3.25 3.79
N LEU A 23 -0.33 -2.77 2.86
CA LEU A 23 -0.68 -1.61 2.05
C LEU A 23 -1.89 -1.91 1.16
N ILE A 24 -1.90 -3.09 0.53
CA ILE A 24 -3.03 -3.46 -0.33
C ILE A 24 -4.30 -3.60 0.51
N ARG A 25 -4.19 -4.20 1.70
CA ARG A 25 -5.36 -4.31 2.57
C ARG A 25 -5.85 -2.95 3.05
N ALA A 26 -4.94 -2.00 3.29
CA ALA A 26 -5.36 -0.66 3.66
C ALA A 26 -6.22 -0.02 2.57
N VAL A 27 -5.86 -0.26 1.31
CA VAL A 27 -6.68 0.20 0.19
C VAL A 27 -8.03 -0.51 0.19
N GLU A 28 -8.01 -1.83 0.29
CA GLU A 28 -9.24 -2.63 0.22
C GLU A 28 -10.23 -2.28 1.33
N ASN A 29 -9.72 -1.82 2.45
CA ASN A 29 -10.55 -1.56 3.64
C ASN A 29 -11.03 -0.12 3.75
N LEU A 30 -10.69 0.75 2.81
CA LEU A 30 -11.19 2.12 2.85
C LEU A 30 -12.70 2.14 2.64
N GLN A 31 -13.40 2.76 3.59
CA GLN A 31 -14.85 2.82 3.56
C GLN A 31 -15.31 4.07 2.85
N GLY A 32 -16.24 3.91 1.91
CA GLY A 32 -16.83 5.04 1.22
C GLY A 32 -15.91 5.78 0.27
N ALA A 33 -14.73 5.23 0.01
CA ALA A 33 -13.78 5.86 -0.89
C ALA A 33 -13.96 5.34 -2.31
N VAL A 34 -13.66 6.20 -3.27
CA VAL A 34 -13.69 5.86 -4.69
C VAL A 34 -12.27 6.04 -5.21
N PHE A 35 -11.82 5.07 -5.97
CA PHE A 35 -10.48 5.12 -6.57
C PHE A 35 -10.60 5.52 -8.02
N LEU A 36 -9.79 6.49 -8.41
CA LEU A 36 -9.86 7.08 -9.75
C LEU A 36 -8.64 6.63 -10.54
N ARG A 37 -8.89 6.01 -11.67
CA ARG A 37 -7.85 5.52 -12.56
C ARG A 37 -8.27 5.83 -13.99
N ASN A 38 -7.49 6.66 -14.66
CA ASN A 38 -7.76 7.03 -16.05
C ASN A 38 -9.18 7.55 -16.24
N GLY A 39 -9.65 8.36 -15.28
CA GLY A 39 -10.98 8.95 -15.37
C GLY A 39 -12.11 8.03 -14.98
N ALA A 40 -11.83 6.79 -14.64
CA ALA A 40 -12.88 5.83 -14.25
C ALA A 40 -12.86 5.64 -12.73
N GLU A 41 -14.04 5.41 -12.18
CA GLU A 41 -14.21 5.19 -10.76
C GLU A 41 -14.21 3.70 -10.45
N HIS A 42 -13.55 3.34 -9.37
CA HIS A 42 -13.42 1.95 -8.95
C HIS A 42 -13.66 1.84 -7.46
N SER A 43 -14.22 0.71 -7.05
CA SER A 43 -14.40 0.42 -5.63
C SER A 43 -13.05 0.11 -4.97
N ALA A 44 -13.05 0.12 -3.64
CA ALA A 44 -11.86 -0.24 -2.90
C ALA A 44 -11.40 -1.67 -3.23
N GLN A 45 -12.35 -2.60 -3.36
CA GLN A 45 -12.01 -3.97 -3.70
C GLN A 45 -11.40 -4.07 -5.09
N ALA A 46 -11.96 -3.36 -6.04
CA ALA A 46 -11.43 -3.36 -7.41
C ALA A 46 -10.04 -2.75 -7.44
N ALA A 47 -9.82 -1.69 -6.66
CA ALA A 47 -8.51 -1.07 -6.58
C ALA A 47 -7.47 -2.02 -6.00
N GLY A 48 -7.83 -2.75 -4.95
CA GLY A 48 -6.94 -3.74 -4.37
C GLY A 48 -6.59 -4.85 -5.36
N ALA A 49 -7.59 -5.35 -6.07
CA ALA A 49 -7.36 -6.39 -7.08
C ALA A 49 -6.41 -5.89 -8.16
N HIS A 50 -6.57 -4.64 -8.56
CA HIS A 50 -5.69 -4.04 -9.56
C HIS A 50 -4.26 -3.91 -9.05
N LEU A 51 -4.09 -3.52 -7.79
CA LEU A 51 -2.76 -3.44 -7.20
C LEU A 51 -2.10 -4.82 -7.16
N ARG A 52 -2.87 -5.86 -6.85
CA ARG A 52 -2.32 -7.22 -6.83
C ARG A 52 -1.90 -7.67 -8.22
N LEU A 53 -2.69 -7.31 -9.23
CA LEU A 53 -2.33 -7.62 -10.61
C LEU A 53 -1.04 -6.91 -11.00
N LYS A 54 -0.93 -5.63 -10.68
CA LYS A 54 0.28 -4.88 -11.00
C LYS A 54 1.50 -5.44 -10.27
N LEU A 55 1.31 -5.89 -9.03
CA LEU A 55 2.40 -6.51 -8.28
C LEU A 55 2.89 -7.78 -8.98
N ARG A 56 1.97 -8.63 -9.40
CA ARG A 56 2.35 -9.84 -10.13
C ARG A 56 3.11 -9.50 -11.40
N ASN A 57 2.62 -8.50 -12.13
CA ASN A 57 3.24 -8.11 -13.41
C ASN A 57 4.61 -7.46 -13.20
N ALA A 58 4.80 -6.76 -12.10
CA ALA A 58 6.07 -6.11 -11.81
C ALA A 58 7.15 -7.14 -11.45
N GLY A 59 6.74 -8.22 -10.79
CA GLY A 59 7.65 -9.31 -10.48
C GLY A 59 8.88 -8.83 -9.72
N LYS A 60 10.04 -9.15 -10.26
CA LYS A 60 11.31 -8.89 -9.58
C LYS A 60 11.66 -7.42 -9.44
N ARG A 61 10.95 -6.55 -10.12
CA ARG A 61 11.19 -5.11 -9.97
C ARG A 61 10.74 -4.58 -8.62
N VAL A 62 9.90 -5.34 -7.92
CA VAL A 62 9.40 -4.93 -6.61
C VAL A 62 10.08 -5.79 -5.56
N LYS A 63 11.02 -5.18 -4.85
CA LYS A 63 11.77 -5.85 -3.78
C LYS A 63 11.44 -5.28 -2.41
N SER A 64 10.71 -4.17 -2.36
CA SER A 64 10.39 -3.52 -1.10
C SER A 64 9.02 -2.88 -1.22
N ALA A 65 8.47 -2.49 -0.07
CA ALA A 65 7.22 -1.76 -0.06
C ALA A 65 7.36 -0.43 -0.80
N ALA A 66 8.51 0.22 -0.68
CA ALA A 66 8.76 1.45 -1.43
C ALA A 66 8.72 1.20 -2.93
N ASP A 67 9.34 0.11 -3.39
CA ASP A 67 9.28 -0.26 -4.80
C ASP A 67 7.84 -0.50 -5.24
N PHE A 68 7.06 -1.18 -4.40
CA PHE A 68 5.66 -1.43 -4.71
C PHE A 68 4.91 -0.12 -4.93
N ILE A 69 5.11 0.84 -4.05
CA ILE A 69 4.42 2.12 -4.20
C ILE A 69 4.84 2.80 -5.51
N ARG A 70 6.14 2.82 -5.79
CA ARG A 70 6.63 3.49 -7.00
C ARG A 70 6.18 2.82 -8.28
N HIS A 71 6.23 1.49 -8.31
CA HIS A 71 5.94 0.75 -9.56
C HIS A 71 4.47 0.41 -9.72
N CYS A 72 3.74 0.24 -8.62
CA CYS A 72 2.37 -0.28 -8.69
C CYS A 72 1.32 0.69 -8.20
N GLY A 73 1.66 1.55 -7.23
CA GLY A 73 0.67 2.34 -6.53
C GLY A 73 0.59 3.80 -6.93
N THR A 74 1.34 4.22 -7.93
CA THR A 74 1.46 5.65 -8.22
C THR A 74 0.65 6.09 -9.42
N ALA A 75 0.76 5.39 -10.55
CA ALA A 75 0.17 5.87 -11.78
C ALA A 75 -0.13 4.73 -12.74
N SER A 76 -1.02 5.00 -13.69
CA SER A 76 -1.35 4.06 -14.74
C SER A 76 -0.13 3.77 -15.60
N SER A 77 0.12 2.50 -15.86
CA SER A 77 1.23 2.11 -16.72
C SER A 77 1.02 2.53 -18.17
N SER A 78 -0.23 2.63 -18.59
CA SER A 78 -0.52 2.94 -19.99
C SER A 78 -0.55 4.43 -20.26
N THR A 79 -0.94 5.27 -19.30
CA THR A 79 -1.12 6.69 -19.54
C THR A 79 -0.21 7.58 -18.72
N GLY A 80 0.32 7.06 -17.62
CA GLY A 80 1.11 7.88 -16.70
C GLY A 80 0.25 8.72 -15.76
N GLU A 81 -1.08 8.63 -15.86
CA GLU A 81 -1.93 9.43 -15.01
C GLU A 81 -1.88 8.93 -13.57
N PRO A 82 -1.74 9.85 -12.61
CA PRO A 82 -1.70 9.44 -11.21
C PRO A 82 -3.01 8.81 -10.77
N TYR A 83 -2.92 7.76 -9.97
CA TYR A 83 -4.09 7.22 -9.29
C TYR A 83 -4.48 8.17 -8.18
N ARG A 84 -5.79 8.37 -7.98
CA ARG A 84 -6.29 9.25 -6.94
C ARG A 84 -7.35 8.53 -6.13
N ILE A 85 -7.53 8.99 -4.90
CA ILE A 85 -8.56 8.49 -4.00
C ILE A 85 -9.47 9.66 -3.66
N ARG A 86 -10.77 9.49 -3.86
CA ARG A 86 -11.76 10.47 -3.40
C ARG A 86 -12.45 9.91 -2.17
N TYR A 87 -12.32 10.60 -1.07
CA TYR A 87 -12.94 10.17 0.17
C TYR A 87 -14.41 10.53 0.18
N GLN A 88 -15.13 9.96 1.17
CA GLN A 88 -16.55 10.15 1.27
C GLN A 88 -16.94 11.62 1.41
N ASP A 89 -16.08 12.42 2.04
CA ASP A 89 -16.33 13.87 2.20
C ASP A 89 -15.98 14.68 0.94
N GLY A 90 -15.58 14.02 -0.13
CA GLY A 90 -15.25 14.68 -1.39
C GLY A 90 -13.79 15.06 -1.55
N ARG A 91 -13.00 14.98 -0.49
CA ARG A 91 -11.59 15.32 -0.56
C ARG A 91 -10.84 14.28 -1.38
N GLU A 92 -9.92 14.73 -2.23
CA GLU A 92 -9.12 13.83 -3.06
C GLU A 92 -7.66 13.92 -2.70
N VAL A 93 -7.00 12.77 -2.74
CA VAL A 93 -5.55 12.70 -2.53
C VAL A 93 -4.95 11.79 -3.59
N ALA A 94 -3.65 11.93 -3.82
CA ALA A 94 -2.95 10.97 -4.66
C ALA A 94 -2.86 9.64 -3.95
N CYS A 95 -3.09 8.55 -4.68
CA CYS A 95 -2.99 7.21 -4.09
C CYS A 95 -1.60 6.97 -3.50
N SER A 96 -0.56 7.46 -4.19
CA SER A 96 0.80 7.30 -3.67
C SER A 96 0.98 7.98 -2.32
N ASP A 97 0.38 9.15 -2.12
CA ASP A 97 0.47 9.82 -0.82
C ASP A 97 -0.18 8.99 0.28
N PHE A 98 -1.33 8.42 -0.02
CA PHE A 98 -1.99 7.53 0.93
C PHE A 98 -1.09 6.36 1.29
N LEU A 99 -0.49 5.73 0.27
CA LEU A 99 0.33 4.55 0.49
C LEU A 99 1.61 4.88 1.27
N TRP A 100 2.26 5.99 0.93
CA TRP A 100 3.44 6.40 1.69
C TRP A 100 3.10 6.68 3.15
N SER A 101 1.95 7.30 3.39
CA SER A 101 1.48 7.57 4.74
C SER A 101 1.25 6.27 5.51
N GLU A 102 0.62 5.28 4.84
CA GLU A 102 0.38 3.98 5.46
C GLU A 102 1.69 3.25 5.73
N LEU A 103 2.63 3.31 4.80
CA LEU A 103 3.93 2.68 5.01
C LEU A 103 4.64 3.27 6.22
N LYS A 104 4.54 4.58 6.37
CA LYS A 104 5.15 5.26 7.52
C LYS A 104 4.54 4.77 8.83
N ARG A 105 3.22 4.53 8.84
CA ARG A 105 2.56 4.01 10.03
C ARG A 105 2.98 2.59 10.35
N LEU A 106 3.24 1.79 9.31
CA LEU A 106 3.64 0.40 9.49
C LEU A 106 5.07 0.29 9.98
N ALA A 107 5.93 1.21 9.59
CA ALA A 107 7.32 1.18 10.00
C ALA A 107 7.44 1.82 11.37
N PRO A 108 7.76 1.06 12.41
CA PRO A 108 7.85 1.66 13.74
C PRO A 108 8.87 2.76 13.74
N SER A 109 8.55 3.80 14.43
CA SER A 109 9.50 4.85 14.64
C SER A 109 10.59 4.34 15.56
N VAL A 110 11.82 4.48 15.13
CA VAL A 110 12.96 4.08 15.93
C VAL A 110 13.59 5.32 16.49
N LYS A 111 13.67 5.33 17.76
CA LYS A 111 14.17 6.55 18.31
C LYS A 111 15.35 6.35 19.04
#